data_321abdf81d627b90a37649b547c933d0
#
_entry.id   321abdf81d627b90a37649b547c933d0
#
_cell.length_a   1.000
_cell.length_b   1.000
_cell.length_c   1.000
_cell.angle_alpha   90.00
_cell.angle_beta   90.00
_cell.angle_gamma   90.00
#
_symmetry.space_group_name_H-M   'P 1'
#
loop_
_entity.id
_entity.type
_entity.pdbx_description
1 polymer ?
#
loop_
_entity_poly.entity_id
_entity_poly.type
_entity_poly.pdbx_seq_one_letter_code
_entity_poly.pdbx_strand_id
1 'polypeptide(L)'
;GLWILTSPAEVAWYGLGYDIYGYALSAATPFILIYIFGPKIADLLPEGATLAQFVETKYGNIAQKIVSIVAVIYMGAFLIAEFASISFVFESISSVRGILISLLIAITTLAYLFRHGFKASYFTDRLQSYGIILLLVIVLTIWLSQNRLSEIVTFANAGGLSSFETFSLKSALAVIIAVTAAEVFSMGYWQRTFSAENSKAIKQASIISGIGAFLTILILGIG
;
A
#
# COMPACT_ATOMS: atom_id res chain seq x y z
N GLY A 1 7.22 -1.19 -1.89
CA GLY A 1 8.54 -0.73 -1.71
C GLY A 1 8.90 -0.11 -0.40
N LEU A 2 9.90 0.77 -0.42
CA LEU A 2 10.46 1.39 0.79
C LEU A 2 9.54 2.43 1.44
N TRP A 3 8.54 2.93 0.72
CA TRP A 3 7.53 3.82 1.27
C TRP A 3 6.82 3.22 2.50
N ILE A 4 6.67 1.90 2.55
CA ILE A 4 6.08 1.20 3.71
C ILE A 4 6.94 1.30 4.99
N LEU A 5 8.22 1.63 4.87
CA LEU A 5 9.11 1.82 6.03
C LEU A 5 9.02 3.24 6.59
N THR A 6 8.75 4.23 5.75
CA THR A 6 8.78 5.65 6.14
C THR A 6 7.40 6.16 6.54
N SER A 7 6.39 5.88 5.74
CA SER A 7 5.05 6.44 5.88
C SER A 7 4.33 6.05 7.19
N PRO A 8 4.34 4.78 7.66
CA PRO A 8 3.71 4.45 8.95
C PRO A 8 4.39 5.12 10.14
N ALA A 9 5.72 5.15 10.14
CA ALA A 9 6.49 5.80 11.21
C ALA A 9 6.23 7.32 11.24
N GLU A 10 6.15 7.96 10.06
CA GLU A 10 5.83 9.38 9.94
C GLU A 10 4.44 9.70 10.49
N VAL A 11 3.42 8.90 10.13
CA VAL A 11 2.06 9.07 10.65
C VAL A 11 2.00 8.85 12.17
N ALA A 12 2.74 7.88 12.69
CA ALA A 12 2.80 7.65 14.13
C ALA A 12 3.54 8.75 14.88
N TRP A 13 4.57 9.34 14.28
CA TRP A 13 5.38 10.40 14.88
C TRP A 13 4.65 11.75 14.93
N TYR A 14 3.94 12.11 13.85
CA TYR A 14 3.24 13.41 13.74
C TYR A 14 1.74 13.34 14.02
N GLY A 15 1.16 12.12 14.01
CA GLY A 15 -0.25 11.90 14.22
C GLY A 15 -0.62 11.79 15.70
N LEU A 16 -1.91 11.91 15.97
CA LEU A 16 -2.52 11.69 17.28
C LEU A 16 -3.35 10.39 17.25
N GLY A 17 -3.67 9.86 18.41
CA GLY A 17 -4.40 8.64 18.72
C GLY A 17 -5.05 7.87 17.57
N TYR A 18 -6.08 8.42 16.95
CA TYR A 18 -6.77 7.75 15.85
C TYR A 18 -6.01 7.71 14.52
N ASP A 19 -4.98 8.56 14.30
CA ASP A 19 -4.37 8.71 12.99
C ASP A 19 -3.67 7.44 12.51
N ILE A 20 -2.86 6.79 13.38
CA ILE A 20 -2.19 5.53 13.00
C ILE A 20 -3.19 4.40 12.76
N TYR A 21 -4.26 4.31 13.57
CA TYR A 21 -5.30 3.31 13.37
C TYR A 21 -6.10 3.59 12.09
N GLY A 22 -6.42 4.85 11.83
CA GLY A 22 -7.06 5.29 10.60
C GLY A 22 -6.22 4.98 9.37
N TYR A 23 -4.91 5.22 9.46
CA TYR A 23 -3.98 4.90 8.39
C TYR A 23 -3.86 3.38 8.16
N ALA A 24 -3.76 2.59 9.22
CA ALA A 24 -3.74 1.14 9.11
C ALA A 24 -5.06 0.59 8.50
N LEU A 25 -6.20 1.13 8.92
CA LEU A 25 -7.50 0.77 8.33
C LEU A 25 -7.59 1.20 6.86
N SER A 26 -7.09 2.39 6.51
CA SER A 26 -7.10 2.87 5.13
C SER A 26 -6.34 1.95 4.16
N ALA A 27 -5.28 1.31 4.64
CA ALA A 27 -4.54 0.31 3.87
C ALA A 27 -5.31 -1.01 3.67
N ALA A 28 -6.25 -1.33 4.56
CA ALA A 28 -7.05 -2.56 4.49
C ALA A 28 -8.36 -2.38 3.70
N THR A 29 -8.97 -1.20 3.75
CA THR A 29 -10.30 -0.95 3.16
C THR A 29 -10.40 -1.16 1.64
N PRO A 30 -9.37 -0.89 0.80
CA PRO A 30 -9.40 -1.23 -0.62
C PRO A 30 -9.61 -2.73 -0.87
N PHE A 31 -9.06 -3.58 -0.01
CA PHE A 31 -9.25 -5.03 -0.12
C PHE A 31 -10.68 -5.46 0.22
N ILE A 32 -11.40 -4.71 1.07
CA ILE A 32 -12.83 -4.92 1.31
C ILE A 32 -13.62 -4.64 0.02
N LEU A 33 -13.28 -3.57 -0.71
CA LEU A 33 -13.90 -3.26 -2.00
C LEU A 33 -13.61 -4.37 -3.03
N ILE A 34 -12.37 -4.84 -3.12
CA ILE A 34 -12.01 -5.95 -4.02
C ILE A 34 -12.72 -7.25 -3.61
N TYR A 35 -12.88 -7.53 -2.33
CA TYR A 35 -13.63 -8.69 -1.85
C TYR A 35 -15.10 -8.69 -2.32
N ILE A 36 -15.74 -7.49 -2.27
CA ILE A 36 -17.16 -7.33 -2.59
C ILE A 36 -17.39 -7.23 -4.10
N PHE A 37 -16.60 -6.40 -4.78
CA PHE A 37 -16.81 -6.03 -6.18
C PHE A 37 -15.91 -6.79 -7.14
N GLY A 38 -14.71 -7.21 -6.71
CA GLY A 38 -13.73 -7.87 -7.57
C GLY A 38 -14.27 -9.09 -8.30
N PRO A 39 -14.91 -10.07 -7.61
CA PRO A 39 -15.50 -11.22 -8.27
C PRO A 39 -16.53 -10.83 -9.32
N LYS A 40 -17.44 -9.90 -8.97
CA LYS A 40 -18.51 -9.46 -9.88
C LYS A 40 -17.97 -8.78 -11.13
N ILE A 41 -16.92 -7.97 -10.98
CA ILE A 41 -16.31 -7.25 -12.09
C ILE A 41 -15.51 -8.24 -12.96
N ALA A 42 -14.79 -9.17 -12.37
CA ALA A 42 -14.07 -10.20 -13.10
C ALA A 42 -15.02 -11.14 -13.89
N ASP A 43 -16.16 -11.52 -13.29
CA ASP A 43 -17.16 -12.34 -13.96
C ASP A 43 -17.85 -11.60 -15.13
N LEU A 44 -18.01 -10.26 -15.03
CA LEU A 44 -18.58 -9.44 -16.10
C LEU A 44 -17.62 -9.19 -17.26
N LEU A 45 -16.33 -9.31 -17.05
CA LEU A 45 -15.31 -9.11 -18.05
C LEU A 45 -14.19 -10.16 -17.91
N PRO A 46 -14.44 -11.44 -18.27
CA PRO A 46 -13.50 -12.54 -18.05
C PRO A 46 -12.14 -12.35 -18.74
N GLU A 47 -12.10 -11.67 -19.88
CA GLU A 47 -10.88 -11.33 -20.61
C GLU A 47 -10.35 -9.93 -20.29
N GLY A 48 -10.88 -9.29 -19.25
CA GLY A 48 -10.48 -7.97 -18.81
C GLY A 48 -9.09 -7.96 -18.18
N ALA A 49 -8.40 -6.85 -18.29
CA ALA A 49 -7.10 -6.64 -17.63
C ALA A 49 -7.07 -5.39 -16.76
N THR A 50 -7.99 -4.46 -16.95
CA THR A 50 -8.00 -3.17 -16.26
C THR A 50 -9.40 -2.71 -15.87
N LEU A 51 -9.48 -1.88 -14.81
CA LEU A 51 -10.71 -1.20 -14.43
C LEU A 51 -11.24 -0.31 -15.58
N ALA A 52 -10.34 0.31 -16.34
CA ALA A 52 -10.71 1.20 -17.44
C ALA A 52 -11.48 0.45 -18.55
N GLN A 53 -11.12 -0.79 -18.88
CA GLN A 53 -11.87 -1.63 -19.83
C GLN A 53 -13.25 -1.97 -19.31
N PHE A 54 -13.38 -2.29 -18.01
CA PHE A 54 -14.70 -2.51 -17.41
C PHE A 54 -15.59 -1.26 -17.49
N VAL A 55 -15.02 -0.08 -17.21
CA VAL A 55 -15.75 1.20 -17.28
C VAL A 55 -16.15 1.50 -18.73
N GLU A 56 -15.29 1.21 -19.71
CA GLU A 56 -15.63 1.37 -21.13
C GLU A 56 -16.85 0.54 -21.53
N THR A 57 -16.86 -0.73 -21.13
CA THR A 57 -17.97 -1.65 -21.44
C THR A 57 -19.29 -1.22 -20.83
N LYS A 58 -19.26 -0.60 -19.63
CA LYS A 58 -20.49 -0.20 -18.90
C LYS A 58 -20.94 1.22 -19.16
N TYR A 59 -19.99 2.16 -19.31
CA TYR A 59 -20.24 3.60 -19.31
C TYR A 59 -19.71 4.32 -20.56
N GLY A 60 -19.07 3.58 -21.46
CA GLY A 60 -18.56 4.07 -22.73
C GLY A 60 -17.20 4.78 -22.64
N ASN A 61 -16.71 5.17 -23.81
CA ASN A 61 -15.34 5.65 -24.05
C ASN A 61 -14.97 6.93 -23.28
N ILE A 62 -15.93 7.85 -23.05
CA ILE A 62 -15.66 9.09 -22.31
C ILE A 62 -15.33 8.77 -20.85
N ALA A 63 -16.11 7.93 -20.20
CA ALA A 63 -15.90 7.51 -18.83
C ALA A 63 -14.58 6.73 -18.69
N GLN A 64 -14.25 5.85 -19.64
CA GLN A 64 -13.00 5.12 -19.71
C GLN A 64 -11.79 6.08 -19.78
N LYS A 65 -11.83 7.12 -20.60
CA LYS A 65 -10.75 8.10 -20.69
C LYS A 65 -10.53 8.84 -19.37
N ILE A 66 -11.62 9.26 -18.72
CA ILE A 66 -11.53 9.93 -17.41
C ILE A 66 -10.86 9.01 -16.38
N VAL A 67 -11.33 7.77 -16.25
CA VAL A 67 -10.76 6.79 -15.31
C VAL A 67 -9.30 6.51 -15.64
N SER A 68 -8.93 6.40 -16.90
CA SER A 68 -7.54 6.20 -17.32
C SER A 68 -6.64 7.37 -16.94
N ILE A 69 -7.09 8.61 -17.15
CA ILE A 69 -6.32 9.80 -16.78
C ILE A 69 -6.12 9.85 -15.26
N VAL A 70 -7.18 9.65 -14.48
CA VAL A 70 -7.11 9.63 -13.02
C VAL A 70 -6.15 8.54 -12.54
N ALA A 71 -6.24 7.33 -13.11
CA ALA A 71 -5.35 6.22 -12.77
C ALA A 71 -3.87 6.53 -13.07
N VAL A 72 -3.58 7.17 -14.21
CA VAL A 72 -2.20 7.57 -14.57
C VAL A 72 -1.66 8.61 -13.59
N ILE A 73 -2.45 9.63 -13.24
CA ILE A 73 -2.06 10.65 -12.26
C ILE A 73 -1.82 10.00 -10.90
N TYR A 74 -2.72 9.14 -10.45
CA TYR A 74 -2.62 8.44 -9.17
C TYR A 74 -1.38 7.56 -9.09
N MET A 75 -1.17 6.69 -10.10
CA MET A 75 0.01 5.83 -10.15
C MET A 75 1.32 6.62 -10.28
N GLY A 76 1.29 7.76 -10.98
CA GLY A 76 2.41 8.69 -11.06
C GLY A 76 2.78 9.30 -9.71
N ALA A 77 1.78 9.72 -8.92
CA ALA A 77 2.00 10.22 -7.56
C ALA A 77 2.62 9.15 -6.65
N PHE A 78 2.14 7.91 -6.73
CA PHE A 78 2.73 6.78 -6.02
C PHE A 78 4.19 6.52 -6.38
N LEU A 79 4.52 6.60 -7.67
CA LEU A 79 5.88 6.41 -8.15
C LEU A 79 6.81 7.50 -7.61
N ILE A 80 6.36 8.75 -7.57
CA ILE A 80 7.11 9.87 -6.97
C ILE A 80 7.34 9.63 -5.48
N ALA A 81 6.31 9.23 -4.73
CA ALA A 81 6.41 8.93 -3.32
C ALA A 81 7.39 7.78 -3.03
N GLU A 82 7.38 6.73 -3.86
CA GLU A 82 8.30 5.60 -3.74
C GLU A 82 9.75 6.04 -3.97
N PHE A 83 10.04 6.83 -5.00
CA PHE A 83 11.39 7.33 -5.25
C PHE A 83 11.86 8.32 -4.18
N ALA A 84 10.98 9.16 -3.65
CA ALA A 84 11.29 10.02 -2.53
C ALA A 84 11.68 9.21 -1.28
N SER A 85 10.92 8.16 -0.96
CA SER A 85 11.22 7.26 0.15
C SER A 85 12.53 6.50 -0.02
N ILE A 86 12.82 6.02 -1.23
CA ILE A 86 14.10 5.38 -1.56
C ILE A 86 15.25 6.37 -1.30
N SER A 87 15.14 7.59 -1.83
CA SER A 87 16.16 8.63 -1.64
C SER A 87 16.38 8.92 -0.17
N PHE A 88 15.31 9.14 0.58
CA PHE A 88 15.36 9.43 2.02
C PHE A 88 16.03 8.32 2.83
N VAL A 89 15.63 7.06 2.63
CA VAL A 89 16.19 5.93 3.35
C VAL A 89 17.68 5.77 3.06
N PHE A 90 18.09 5.84 1.80
CA PHE A 90 19.51 5.68 1.45
C PHE A 90 20.38 6.84 1.91
N GLU A 91 19.89 8.06 1.89
CA GLU A 91 20.60 9.24 2.42
C GLU A 91 20.73 9.19 3.94
N SER A 92 19.78 8.58 4.65
CA SER A 92 19.86 8.43 6.11
C SER A 92 20.88 7.38 6.58
N ILE A 93 21.19 6.38 5.74
CA ILE A 93 22.10 5.26 6.11
C ILE A 93 23.45 5.31 5.37
N SER A 94 23.59 6.18 4.40
CA SER A 94 24.83 6.26 3.59
C SER A 94 25.12 7.69 3.15
N SER A 95 26.36 7.96 2.73
CA SER A 95 26.79 9.24 2.14
C SER A 95 26.46 9.35 0.64
N VAL A 96 25.80 8.36 0.06
CA VAL A 96 25.44 8.34 -1.36
C VAL A 96 24.16 9.17 -1.55
N ARG A 97 24.14 10.03 -2.57
CA ARG A 97 22.93 10.78 -2.92
C ARG A 97 21.79 9.83 -3.29
N GLY A 98 20.68 9.91 -2.58
CA GLY A 98 19.52 9.01 -2.76
C GLY A 98 18.93 9.06 -4.15
N ILE A 99 19.01 10.21 -4.84
CA ILE A 99 18.58 10.33 -6.24
C ILE A 99 19.31 9.38 -7.18
N LEU A 100 20.61 9.12 -6.95
CA LEU A 100 21.37 8.20 -7.79
C LEU A 100 20.89 6.77 -7.62
N ILE A 101 20.58 6.38 -6.39
CA ILE A 101 20.01 5.06 -6.07
C ILE A 101 18.61 4.93 -6.68
N SER A 102 17.78 5.96 -6.56
CA SER A 102 16.43 5.96 -7.16
C SER A 102 16.48 5.82 -8.67
N LEU A 103 17.40 6.52 -9.35
CA LEU A 103 17.60 6.40 -10.79
C LEU A 103 18.10 5.01 -11.19
N LEU A 104 19.03 4.43 -10.45
CA LEU A 104 19.52 3.07 -10.69
C LEU A 104 18.38 2.05 -10.57
N ILE A 105 17.56 2.15 -9.52
CA ILE A 105 16.39 1.29 -9.33
C ILE A 105 15.37 1.52 -10.46
N ALA A 106 15.11 2.75 -10.87
CA ALA A 106 14.21 3.05 -11.97
C ALA A 106 14.68 2.39 -13.28
N ILE A 107 15.95 2.57 -13.65
CA ILE A 107 16.53 2.01 -14.88
C ILE A 107 16.47 0.47 -14.86
N THR A 108 16.88 -0.14 -13.75
CA THR A 108 16.86 -1.61 -13.62
C THR A 108 15.43 -2.14 -13.68
N THR A 109 14.48 -1.45 -13.02
CA THR A 109 13.05 -1.82 -13.06
C THR A 109 12.51 -1.74 -14.48
N LEU A 110 12.75 -0.66 -15.19
CA LEU A 110 12.33 -0.52 -16.58
C LEU A 110 12.94 -1.61 -17.46
N ALA A 111 14.25 -1.89 -17.33
CA ALA A 111 14.95 -2.88 -18.13
C ALA A 111 14.32 -4.28 -18.02
N TYR A 112 13.99 -4.74 -16.81
CA TYR A 112 13.36 -6.06 -16.66
C TYR A 112 11.87 -6.05 -17.02
N LEU A 113 11.14 -4.95 -16.79
CA LEU A 113 9.74 -4.83 -17.19
C LEU A 113 9.57 -4.84 -18.71
N PHE A 114 10.42 -4.12 -19.45
CA PHE A 114 10.39 -4.16 -20.91
C PHE A 114 10.65 -5.55 -21.46
N ARG A 115 11.50 -6.34 -20.79
CA ARG A 115 11.87 -7.68 -21.27
C ARG A 115 10.85 -8.76 -20.91
N HIS A 116 10.22 -8.68 -19.74
CA HIS A 116 9.40 -9.76 -19.17
C HIS A 116 7.97 -9.36 -18.80
N GLY A 117 7.62 -8.07 -18.90
CA GLY A 117 6.28 -7.57 -18.68
C GLY A 117 5.73 -7.85 -17.26
N PHE A 118 4.43 -8.11 -17.20
CA PHE A 118 3.69 -8.32 -15.93
C PHE A 118 4.22 -9.51 -15.10
N LYS A 119 4.72 -10.56 -15.76
CA LYS A 119 5.29 -11.73 -15.06
C LYS A 119 6.48 -11.36 -14.18
N ALA A 120 7.33 -10.43 -14.65
CA ALA A 120 8.47 -9.95 -13.88
C ALA A 120 8.03 -9.14 -12.67
N SER A 121 7.03 -8.27 -12.83
CA SER A 121 6.44 -7.53 -11.71
C SER A 121 5.90 -8.47 -10.63
N TYR A 122 5.14 -9.49 -11.01
CA TYR A 122 4.60 -10.47 -10.08
C TYR A 122 5.71 -11.23 -9.31
N PHE A 123 6.80 -11.60 -9.99
CA PHE A 123 7.93 -12.26 -9.36
C PHE A 123 8.63 -11.35 -8.34
N THR A 124 8.91 -10.09 -8.71
CA THR A 124 9.54 -9.12 -7.80
C THR A 124 8.65 -8.76 -6.61
N ASP A 125 7.33 -8.63 -6.81
CA ASP A 125 6.36 -8.40 -5.73
C ASP A 125 6.38 -9.55 -4.72
N ARG A 126 6.45 -10.79 -5.20
CA ARG A 126 6.55 -11.96 -4.34
C ARG A 126 7.83 -11.96 -3.51
N LEU A 127 8.96 -11.62 -4.13
CA LEU A 127 10.25 -11.51 -3.43
C LEU A 127 10.22 -10.38 -2.39
N GLN A 128 9.66 -9.23 -2.74
CA GLN A 128 9.48 -8.10 -1.81
C GLN A 128 8.57 -8.47 -0.63
N SER A 129 7.52 -9.26 -0.86
CA SER A 129 6.64 -9.73 0.21
C SER A 129 7.38 -10.57 1.25
N TYR A 130 8.29 -11.45 0.82
CA TYR A 130 9.14 -12.19 1.77
C TYR A 130 10.08 -11.26 2.53
N GLY A 131 10.63 -10.23 1.89
CA GLY A 131 11.45 -9.21 2.55
C GLY A 131 10.67 -8.45 3.61
N ILE A 132 9.43 -8.06 3.34
CA ILE A 132 8.54 -7.39 4.32
C ILE A 132 8.23 -8.30 5.50
N ILE A 133 7.89 -9.56 5.26
CA ILE A 133 7.63 -10.54 6.33
C ILE A 133 8.86 -10.72 7.21
N LEU A 134 10.05 -10.86 6.61
CA LEU A 134 11.31 -10.97 7.35
C LEU A 134 11.55 -9.72 8.20
N LEU A 135 11.35 -8.54 7.65
CA LEU A 135 11.48 -7.28 8.38
C LEU A 135 10.52 -7.23 9.58
N LEU A 136 9.24 -7.58 9.39
CA LEU A 136 8.25 -7.63 10.47
C LEU A 136 8.67 -8.58 11.59
N VAL A 137 9.18 -9.77 11.23
CA VAL A 137 9.70 -10.74 12.20
C VAL A 137 10.90 -10.18 12.98
N ILE A 138 11.82 -9.48 12.30
CA ILE A 138 12.96 -8.84 12.95
C ILE A 138 12.49 -7.75 13.92
N VAL A 139 11.62 -6.86 13.49
CA VAL A 139 11.07 -5.78 14.33
C VAL A 139 10.38 -6.36 15.57
N LEU A 140 9.47 -7.32 15.37
CA LEU A 140 8.78 -8.00 16.49
C LEU A 140 9.75 -8.70 17.44
N THR A 141 10.78 -9.36 16.92
CA THR A 141 11.80 -10.03 17.74
C THR A 141 12.58 -9.02 18.60
N ILE A 142 12.96 -7.88 18.01
CA ILE A 142 13.63 -6.80 18.74
C ILE A 142 12.72 -6.25 19.85
N TRP A 143 11.45 -6.02 19.58
CA TRP A 143 10.49 -5.56 20.58
C TRP A 143 10.36 -6.51 21.75
N LEU A 144 10.17 -7.80 21.45
CA LEU A 144 10.00 -8.82 22.48
C LEU A 144 11.27 -9.05 23.30
N SER A 145 12.46 -9.02 22.66
CA SER A 145 13.75 -9.29 23.33
C SER A 145 14.20 -8.13 24.23
N GLN A 146 13.83 -6.90 23.91
CA GLN A 146 14.27 -5.72 24.68
C GLN A 146 13.26 -5.25 25.74
N ASN A 147 12.21 -6.05 26.03
CA ASN A 147 11.10 -5.69 26.92
C ASN A 147 10.47 -4.32 26.60
N ARG A 148 10.56 -3.89 25.35
CA ARG A 148 10.08 -2.57 24.91
C ARG A 148 8.57 -2.42 24.86
N LEU A 149 7.80 -3.47 25.11
CA LEU A 149 6.35 -3.36 25.20
C LEU A 149 5.91 -2.35 26.26
N SER A 150 6.60 -2.28 27.41
CA SER A 150 6.33 -1.27 28.44
C SER A 150 6.73 0.14 27.99
N GLU A 151 7.84 0.28 27.26
CA GLU A 151 8.28 1.55 26.70
C GLU A 151 7.34 2.03 25.59
N ILE A 152 6.86 1.13 24.74
CA ILE A 152 5.86 1.43 23.70
C ILE A 152 4.56 1.93 24.33
N VAL A 153 4.07 1.25 25.38
CA VAL A 153 2.87 1.70 26.09
C VAL A 153 3.10 3.07 26.74
N THR A 154 4.27 3.29 27.33
CA THR A 154 4.64 4.57 27.92
C THR A 154 4.77 5.66 26.86
N PHE A 155 5.38 5.36 25.73
CA PHE A 155 5.50 6.26 24.59
C PHE A 155 4.14 6.56 23.95
N ALA A 156 3.31 5.55 23.74
CA ALA A 156 1.93 5.72 23.27
C ALA A 156 1.11 6.64 24.17
N ASN A 157 1.30 6.51 25.47
CA ASN A 157 0.61 7.37 26.46
C ASN A 157 1.19 8.79 26.51
N ALA A 158 2.50 8.95 26.36
CA ALA A 158 3.19 10.25 26.43
C ALA A 158 3.15 11.00 25.07
N GLY A 159 3.20 10.28 23.97
CA GLY A 159 3.31 10.82 22.59
C GLY A 159 1.97 11.13 21.91
N GLY A 160 0.84 11.01 22.62
CA GLY A 160 -0.48 11.33 22.06
C GLY A 160 -1.13 10.19 21.25
N LEU A 161 -0.50 9.00 21.11
CA LEU A 161 -1.15 7.83 20.49
C LEU A 161 -2.37 7.35 21.28
N SER A 162 -2.50 7.74 22.56
CA SER A 162 -3.65 7.53 23.43
C SER A 162 -4.58 8.74 23.51
N SER A 163 -4.29 9.84 22.83
CA SER A 163 -5.18 11.01 22.80
C SER A 163 -6.24 10.84 21.71
N PHE A 164 -7.37 10.29 22.11
CA PHE A 164 -8.51 10.03 21.22
C PHE A 164 -9.40 11.28 21.11
N GLU A 165 -8.86 12.32 20.51
CA GLU A 165 -9.56 13.58 20.31
C GLU A 165 -10.46 13.56 19.07
N THR A 166 -11.49 14.40 19.06
CA THR A 166 -12.42 14.52 17.92
C THR A 166 -11.70 14.94 16.63
N PHE A 167 -10.62 15.71 16.74
CA PHE A 167 -9.81 16.13 15.59
C PHE A 167 -9.10 14.94 14.94
N SER A 168 -8.42 14.11 15.73
CA SER A 168 -7.73 12.92 15.21
C SER A 168 -8.72 11.90 14.63
N LEU A 169 -9.93 11.78 15.19
CA LEU A 169 -10.98 10.94 14.60
C LEU A 169 -11.41 11.44 13.21
N LYS A 170 -11.58 12.75 13.03
CA LYS A 170 -11.92 13.33 11.71
C LYS A 170 -10.79 13.11 10.71
N SER A 171 -9.54 13.29 11.13
CA SER A 171 -8.36 13.03 10.32
C SER A 171 -8.31 11.56 9.89
N ALA A 172 -8.45 10.62 10.81
CA ALA A 172 -8.48 9.20 10.55
C ALA A 172 -9.58 8.81 9.53
N LEU A 173 -10.81 9.32 9.72
CA LEU A 173 -11.91 9.08 8.80
C LEU A 173 -11.63 9.67 7.41
N ALA A 174 -11.07 10.87 7.35
CA ALA A 174 -10.69 11.50 6.08
C ALA A 174 -9.64 10.66 5.34
N VAL A 175 -8.62 10.14 6.03
CA VAL A 175 -7.59 9.27 5.44
C VAL A 175 -8.20 7.96 4.95
N ILE A 176 -9.07 7.32 5.74
CA ILE A 176 -9.75 6.08 5.32
C ILE A 176 -10.53 6.32 4.02
N ILE A 177 -11.33 7.38 3.95
CA ILE A 177 -12.14 7.67 2.77
C ILE A 177 -11.26 8.01 1.57
N ALA A 178 -10.28 8.90 1.76
CA ALA A 178 -9.40 9.37 0.69
C ALA A 178 -8.56 8.24 0.08
N VAL A 179 -7.90 7.44 0.93
CA VAL A 179 -7.06 6.32 0.47
C VAL A 179 -7.94 5.25 -0.18
N THR A 180 -9.07 4.89 0.44
CA THR A 180 -9.98 3.89 -0.15
C THR A 180 -10.48 4.32 -1.54
N ALA A 181 -10.88 5.58 -1.69
CA ALA A 181 -11.35 6.11 -2.98
C ALA A 181 -10.22 6.16 -4.02
N ALA A 182 -9.02 6.57 -3.62
CA ALA A 182 -7.87 6.66 -4.50
C ALA A 182 -7.39 5.28 -4.97
N GLU A 183 -7.35 4.29 -4.06
CA GLU A 183 -6.90 2.93 -4.35
C GLU A 183 -7.82 2.17 -5.32
N VAL A 184 -9.07 2.59 -5.52
CA VAL A 184 -9.91 2.08 -6.61
C VAL A 184 -9.25 2.30 -7.97
N PHE A 185 -8.44 3.34 -8.14
CA PHE A 185 -7.70 3.62 -9.36
C PHE A 185 -6.34 2.92 -9.44
N SER A 186 -5.96 2.14 -8.43
CA SER A 186 -4.73 1.36 -8.42
C SER A 186 -4.82 0.20 -9.40
N MET A 187 -4.21 0.34 -10.56
CA MET A 187 -4.22 -0.70 -11.61
C MET A 187 -3.63 -2.02 -11.15
N GLY A 188 -2.69 -1.99 -10.19
CA GLY A 188 -2.10 -3.21 -9.65
C GLY A 188 -3.11 -4.15 -8.98
N TYR A 189 -4.11 -3.63 -8.30
CA TYR A 189 -5.18 -4.45 -7.70
C TYR A 189 -6.08 -5.08 -8.75
N TRP A 190 -6.48 -4.32 -9.76
CA TRP A 190 -7.35 -4.82 -10.83
C TRP A 190 -6.64 -5.85 -11.71
N GLN A 191 -5.39 -5.64 -12.07
CA GLN A 191 -4.60 -6.62 -12.81
C GLN A 191 -4.51 -7.96 -12.08
N ARG A 192 -4.31 -7.94 -10.76
CA ARG A 192 -4.31 -9.17 -9.95
C ARG A 192 -5.70 -9.79 -9.85
N THR A 193 -6.75 -8.97 -9.73
CA THR A 193 -8.14 -9.42 -9.69
C THR A 193 -8.53 -10.14 -10.98
N PHE A 194 -8.22 -9.56 -12.14
CA PHE A 194 -8.49 -10.19 -13.44
C PHE A 194 -7.59 -11.39 -13.75
N SER A 195 -6.42 -11.48 -13.14
CA SER A 195 -5.50 -12.61 -13.30
C SER A 195 -5.77 -13.75 -12.31
N ALA A 196 -6.73 -13.60 -11.42
CA ALA A 196 -7.07 -14.61 -10.43
C ALA A 196 -7.81 -15.79 -11.10
N GLU A 197 -7.51 -16.99 -10.64
CA GLU A 197 -8.05 -18.23 -11.18
C GLU A 197 -9.58 -18.35 -11.05
N ASN A 198 -10.13 -17.81 -9.95
CA ASN A 198 -11.56 -17.85 -9.68
C ASN A 198 -11.97 -16.85 -8.59
N SER A 199 -13.27 -16.63 -8.45
CA SER A 199 -13.86 -15.72 -7.46
C SER A 199 -13.50 -16.06 -6.01
N LYS A 200 -13.27 -17.35 -5.69
CA LYS A 200 -12.84 -17.77 -4.34
C LYS A 200 -11.41 -17.30 -4.06
N ALA A 201 -10.51 -17.42 -5.04
CA ALA A 201 -9.14 -16.94 -4.94
C ALA A 201 -9.08 -15.42 -4.71
N ILE A 202 -9.90 -14.63 -5.43
CA ILE A 202 -10.02 -13.18 -5.23
C ILE A 202 -10.40 -12.87 -3.78
N LYS A 203 -11.44 -13.52 -3.26
CA LYS A 203 -11.93 -13.29 -1.89
C LYS A 203 -10.88 -13.66 -0.84
N GLN A 204 -10.25 -14.82 -0.96
CA GLN A 204 -9.22 -15.27 -0.03
C GLN A 204 -8.00 -14.34 -0.05
N ALA A 205 -7.53 -13.97 -1.24
CA ALA A 205 -6.42 -13.03 -1.40
C ALA A 205 -6.76 -11.67 -0.77
N SER A 206 -7.97 -11.16 -0.96
CA SER A 206 -8.41 -9.88 -0.39
C SER A 206 -8.40 -9.91 1.14
N ILE A 207 -8.90 -10.98 1.78
CA ILE A 207 -8.87 -11.11 3.24
C ILE A 207 -7.43 -11.13 3.75
N ILE A 208 -6.60 -11.99 3.19
CA ILE A 208 -5.19 -12.14 3.62
C ILE A 208 -4.43 -10.82 3.42
N SER A 209 -4.60 -10.18 2.27
CA SER A 209 -3.92 -8.91 1.96
C SER A 209 -4.42 -7.77 2.85
N GLY A 210 -5.74 -7.68 3.11
CA GLY A 210 -6.30 -6.66 3.99
C GLY A 210 -5.79 -6.77 5.42
N ILE A 211 -5.80 -7.97 5.99
CA ILE A 211 -5.25 -8.24 7.33
C ILE A 211 -3.74 -7.97 7.33
N GLY A 212 -3.02 -8.45 6.33
CA GLY A 212 -1.58 -8.25 6.21
C GLY A 212 -1.21 -6.77 6.11
N ALA A 213 -1.90 -5.98 5.31
CA ALA A 213 -1.68 -4.54 5.18
C ALA A 213 -1.94 -3.80 6.49
N PHE A 214 -3.06 -4.10 7.15
CA PHE A 214 -3.41 -3.52 8.45
C PHE A 214 -2.32 -3.78 9.51
N LEU A 215 -1.94 -5.05 9.69
CA LEU A 215 -0.92 -5.43 10.66
C LEU A 215 0.45 -4.84 10.33
N THR A 216 0.83 -4.80 9.05
CA THR A 216 2.12 -4.24 8.63
C THR A 216 2.21 -2.77 8.99
N ILE A 217 1.18 -1.98 8.69
CA ILE A 217 1.14 -0.55 9.01
C ILE A 217 1.19 -0.32 10.52
N LEU A 218 0.43 -1.09 11.31
CA LEU A 218 0.46 -0.96 12.78
C LEU A 218 1.83 -1.32 13.36
N ILE A 219 2.40 -2.45 12.95
CA ILE A 219 3.69 -2.91 13.49
C ILE A 219 4.80 -1.92 13.16
N LEU A 220 4.85 -1.41 11.92
CA LEU A 220 5.89 -0.45 11.51
C LEU A 220 5.61 0.97 11.99
N GLY A 221 4.38 1.31 12.32
CA GLY A 221 4.02 2.64 12.83
C GLY A 221 4.23 2.79 14.33
N ILE A 222 4.03 1.71 15.10
CA ILE A 222 4.17 1.74 16.56
C ILE A 222 5.58 1.32 17.00
N GLY A 223 6.33 0.62 16.19
CA GLY A 223 7.69 0.13 16.43
C GLY A 223 8.78 1.01 15.97
#